data_06ed18c721398d48aed50b85296288e4
#
_entry.id   06ed18c721398d48aed50b85296288e4
#
_cell.length_a   1.000
_cell.length_b   1.000
_cell.length_c   1.000
_cell.angle_alpha   90.00
_cell.angle_beta   90.00
_cell.angle_gamma   90.00
#
_symmetry.space_group_name_H-M   'P 1'
#
loop_
_entity.id
_entity.type
_entity.pdbx_description
1 polymer ?
#
loop_
_entity_poly.entity_id
_entity_poly.type
_entity_poly.pdbx_seq_one_letter_code
_entity_poly.pdbx_strand_id
1 'polypeptide(L)'
;MNKFLPLLVILAAMVTEPVMAACHNLLDYEHRRLASQAEDNLCEAYGDKVILVVNTASRCGFTGQFADLEALYQKYRHQGFVILGFPSNDFRQELADEEDTTDVCYINYGVTFPMFATSPVKGSDANALFSALAEAESAPSWNFTKYLIGRDGEVLAHFGSRTTPLDSPLEEQVIAVLEG
;
A
#
# COMPACT_ATOMS: atom_id res chain seq x y z
N MET A 1 -10.11 -73.51 -11.47
CA MET A 1 -9.14 -72.51 -12.04
C MET A 1 -9.74 -71.14 -11.77
N ASN A 2 -9.36 -70.55 -10.59
CA ASN A 2 -9.86 -69.22 -10.18
C ASN A 2 -8.87 -68.15 -10.67
N LYS A 3 -9.34 -67.29 -11.56
CA LYS A 3 -8.58 -66.13 -12.01
C LYS A 3 -8.85 -64.95 -11.05
N PHE A 4 -7.91 -64.63 -10.20
CA PHE A 4 -7.92 -63.38 -9.44
C PHE A 4 -7.52 -62.21 -10.36
N LEU A 5 -8.44 -61.25 -10.51
CA LEU A 5 -8.19 -60.00 -11.24
C LEU A 5 -7.72 -58.98 -10.20
N PRO A 6 -6.57 -58.34 -10.36
CA PRO A 6 -6.11 -57.33 -9.40
C PRO A 6 -6.92 -56.04 -9.58
N LEU A 7 -7.51 -55.58 -8.50
CA LEU A 7 -8.21 -54.28 -8.40
C LEU A 7 -7.16 -53.16 -8.36
N LEU A 8 -7.07 -52.42 -9.45
CA LEU A 8 -6.17 -51.26 -9.56
C LEU A 8 -6.83 -50.07 -8.83
N VAL A 9 -6.37 -49.75 -7.63
CA VAL A 9 -6.81 -48.57 -6.89
C VAL A 9 -6.05 -47.35 -7.44
N ILE A 10 -6.74 -46.53 -8.24
CA ILE A 10 -6.20 -45.24 -8.72
C ILE A 10 -6.37 -44.24 -7.58
N LEU A 11 -5.26 -43.89 -6.94
CA LEU A 11 -5.20 -42.84 -5.97
C LEU A 11 -5.18 -41.48 -6.71
N ALA A 12 -6.32 -40.83 -6.80
CA ALA A 12 -6.42 -39.47 -7.34
C ALA A 12 -5.77 -38.50 -6.34
N ALA A 13 -4.60 -38.00 -6.66
CA ALA A 13 -3.99 -36.89 -5.92
C ALA A 13 -4.85 -35.64 -6.15
N MET A 14 -5.54 -35.17 -5.12
CA MET A 14 -6.17 -33.85 -5.13
C MET A 14 -5.06 -32.80 -5.13
N VAL A 15 -4.79 -32.21 -6.27
CA VAL A 15 -3.98 -30.98 -6.37
C VAL A 15 -4.88 -29.86 -5.84
N THR A 16 -4.65 -29.44 -4.62
CA THR A 16 -5.23 -28.19 -4.10
C THR A 16 -4.48 -27.04 -4.76
N GLU A 17 -5.07 -26.44 -5.77
CA GLU A 17 -4.59 -25.17 -6.29
C GLU A 17 -4.66 -24.14 -5.14
N PRO A 18 -3.61 -23.30 -4.92
CA PRO A 18 -3.72 -22.20 -3.98
C PRO A 18 -4.86 -21.30 -4.46
N VAL A 19 -5.89 -21.16 -3.65
CA VAL A 19 -6.91 -20.12 -3.86
C VAL A 19 -6.16 -18.80 -3.70
N MET A 20 -5.79 -18.20 -4.83
CA MET A 20 -5.37 -16.80 -4.85
C MET A 20 -6.55 -16.03 -4.24
N ALA A 21 -6.31 -15.38 -3.11
CA ALA A 21 -7.31 -14.50 -2.52
C ALA A 21 -7.75 -13.53 -3.62
N ALA A 22 -9.05 -13.50 -3.92
CA ALA A 22 -9.58 -12.62 -4.95
C ALA A 22 -9.20 -11.20 -4.55
N CYS A 23 -8.47 -10.54 -5.43
CA CYS A 23 -8.05 -9.17 -5.20
C CYS A 23 -9.25 -8.28 -4.95
N HIS A 24 -9.22 -7.52 -3.88
CA HIS A 24 -10.23 -6.51 -3.67
C HIS A 24 -10.09 -5.42 -4.74
N ASN A 25 -11.18 -4.99 -5.36
CA ASN A 25 -11.21 -3.99 -6.45
C ASN A 25 -10.46 -2.70 -6.11
N LEU A 26 -10.31 -2.38 -4.82
CA LEU A 26 -9.57 -1.20 -4.34
C LEU A 26 -8.08 -1.23 -4.72
N LEU A 27 -7.47 -2.41 -4.83
CA LEU A 27 -6.04 -2.57 -5.09
C LEU A 27 -5.71 -3.05 -6.52
N ASP A 28 -6.70 -3.36 -7.34
CA ASP A 28 -6.49 -3.90 -8.67
C ASP A 28 -6.16 -2.81 -9.69
N TYR A 29 -5.09 -2.07 -9.41
CA TYR A 29 -4.57 -1.00 -10.26
C TYR A 29 -3.07 -1.10 -10.40
N GLU A 30 -2.58 -0.73 -11.59
CA GLU A 30 -1.16 -0.61 -11.88
C GLU A 30 -0.65 0.79 -11.59
N HIS A 31 0.49 0.87 -10.92
CA HIS A 31 1.15 2.13 -10.62
C HIS A 31 2.63 2.04 -10.93
N ARG A 32 3.12 3.01 -11.69
CA ARG A 32 4.56 3.15 -11.99
C ARG A 32 5.32 3.53 -10.73
N ARG A 33 6.45 2.90 -10.50
CA ARG A 33 7.37 3.23 -9.44
C ARG A 33 8.02 4.60 -9.65
N LEU A 34 8.30 5.31 -8.56
CA LEU A 34 8.97 6.61 -8.59
C LEU A 34 10.33 6.50 -9.29
N ALA A 35 10.61 7.42 -10.22
CA ALA A 35 11.82 7.50 -11.05
C ALA A 35 12.21 6.16 -11.70
N SER A 36 11.24 5.37 -12.11
CA SER A 36 11.43 4.05 -12.73
C SER A 36 10.43 3.84 -13.87
N GLN A 37 10.71 2.88 -14.75
CA GLN A 37 9.75 2.38 -15.74
C GLN A 37 9.02 1.13 -15.25
N ALA A 38 9.37 0.60 -14.08
CA ALA A 38 8.70 -0.54 -13.48
C ALA A 38 7.32 -0.14 -12.95
N GLU A 39 6.35 -1.01 -13.15
CA GLU A 39 4.99 -0.88 -12.66
C GLU A 39 4.67 -2.03 -11.73
N ASP A 40 3.92 -1.75 -10.66
CA ASP A 40 3.36 -2.77 -9.78
C ASP A 40 1.84 -2.77 -9.91
N ASN A 41 1.25 -3.95 -10.12
CA ASN A 41 -0.14 -4.15 -9.75
C ASN A 41 -0.20 -4.26 -8.22
N LEU A 42 -0.92 -3.34 -7.57
CA LEU A 42 -0.90 -3.25 -6.10
C LEU A 42 -1.48 -4.49 -5.43
N CYS A 43 -2.42 -5.14 -6.10
CA CYS A 43 -2.99 -6.37 -5.60
C CYS A 43 -2.01 -7.53 -5.62
N GLU A 44 -1.37 -7.76 -6.77
CA GLU A 44 -0.43 -8.86 -6.94
C GLU A 44 0.78 -8.69 -6.00
N ALA A 45 1.24 -7.44 -5.81
CA ALA A 45 2.41 -7.14 -5.02
C ALA A 45 2.15 -7.07 -3.50
N TYR A 46 0.95 -6.64 -3.10
CA TYR A 46 0.68 -6.26 -1.70
C TYR A 46 -0.66 -6.73 -1.15
N GLY A 47 -1.51 -7.44 -1.93
CA GLY A 47 -2.88 -7.79 -1.57
C GLY A 47 -3.03 -8.71 -0.34
N ASP A 48 -1.94 -9.34 0.12
CA ASP A 48 -1.91 -10.18 1.32
C ASP A 48 -1.47 -9.43 2.59
N LYS A 49 -1.22 -8.12 2.47
CA LYS A 49 -0.63 -7.28 3.53
C LYS A 49 -1.63 -6.32 4.14
N VAL A 50 -1.33 -5.86 5.35
CA VAL A 50 -1.90 -4.63 5.90
C VAL A 50 -1.18 -3.46 5.25
N ILE A 51 -1.92 -2.58 4.60
CA ILE A 51 -1.38 -1.52 3.74
C ILE A 51 -1.68 -0.14 4.34
N LEU A 52 -0.68 0.72 4.43
CA LEU A 52 -0.86 2.14 4.72
C LEU A 52 -0.58 2.95 3.45
N VAL A 53 -1.61 3.46 2.81
CA VAL A 53 -1.48 4.39 1.68
C VAL A 53 -1.30 5.80 2.20
N VAL A 54 -0.31 6.54 1.69
CA VAL A 54 -0.06 7.93 2.08
C VAL A 54 0.24 8.80 0.87
N ASN A 55 -0.46 9.94 0.72
CA ASN A 55 -0.07 10.94 -0.25
C ASN A 55 0.99 11.86 0.33
N THR A 56 2.09 12.06 -0.39
CA THR A 56 3.28 12.76 0.09
C THR A 56 3.57 14.04 -0.69
N ALA A 57 4.45 14.89 -0.16
CA ALA A 57 5.00 16.02 -0.88
C ALA A 57 6.35 16.43 -0.28
N SER A 58 7.29 16.85 -1.14
CA SER A 58 8.68 17.14 -0.82
C SER A 58 8.88 18.49 -0.10
N ARG A 59 7.95 19.44 -0.23
CA ARG A 59 8.04 20.82 0.31
C ARG A 59 6.94 21.16 1.32
N CYS A 60 6.42 20.14 1.99
CA CYS A 60 5.34 20.28 2.96
C CYS A 60 5.88 20.47 4.38
N GLY A 61 5.16 21.20 5.24
CA GLY A 61 5.49 21.27 6.66
C GLY A 61 5.45 19.91 7.38
N PHE A 62 4.82 18.90 6.75
CA PHE A 62 4.75 17.51 7.25
C PHE A 62 5.78 16.57 6.62
N THR A 63 6.67 17.04 5.74
CA THR A 63 7.67 16.19 5.06
C THR A 63 8.55 15.41 6.04
N GLY A 64 8.80 15.97 7.24
CA GLY A 64 9.49 15.27 8.32
C GLY A 64 8.86 13.94 8.75
N GLN A 65 7.56 13.73 8.46
CA GLN A 65 6.91 12.44 8.75
C GLN A 65 7.45 11.25 7.93
N PHE A 66 8.23 11.48 6.88
CA PHE A 66 8.93 10.40 6.19
C PHE A 66 9.82 9.58 7.14
N ALA A 67 10.50 10.22 8.09
CA ALA A 67 11.34 9.52 9.07
C ALA A 67 10.50 8.59 9.97
N ASP A 68 9.35 9.06 10.45
CA ASP A 68 8.46 8.26 11.30
C ASP A 68 7.73 7.18 10.49
N LEU A 69 7.37 7.45 9.23
CA LEU A 69 6.80 6.45 8.32
C LEU A 69 7.80 5.33 8.05
N GLU A 70 9.07 5.68 7.78
CA GLU A 70 10.12 4.67 7.59
C GLU A 70 10.35 3.85 8.86
N ALA A 71 10.39 4.48 10.03
CA ALA A 71 10.53 3.78 11.29
C ALA A 71 9.34 2.84 11.56
N LEU A 72 8.10 3.27 11.28
CA LEU A 72 6.89 2.44 11.36
C LEU A 72 6.99 1.24 10.41
N TYR A 73 7.41 1.48 9.15
CA TYR A 73 7.60 0.43 8.17
C TYR A 73 8.62 -0.60 8.62
N GLN A 74 9.81 -0.16 9.05
CA GLN A 74 10.86 -1.06 9.53
C GLN A 74 10.42 -1.90 10.74
N LYS A 75 9.60 -1.32 11.63
CA LYS A 75 9.10 -1.98 12.83
C LYS A 75 8.13 -3.13 12.51
N TYR A 76 7.27 -2.96 11.49
CA TYR A 76 6.16 -3.90 11.24
C TYR A 76 6.24 -4.66 9.91
N ARG A 77 7.15 -4.35 8.98
CA ARG A 77 7.22 -4.98 7.65
C ARG A 77 7.32 -6.51 7.68
N HIS A 78 7.97 -7.07 8.69
CA HIS A 78 8.12 -8.52 8.84
C HIS A 78 6.86 -9.22 9.36
N GLN A 79 5.83 -8.45 9.73
CA GLN A 79 4.52 -8.93 10.17
C GLN A 79 3.46 -8.83 9.06
N GLY A 80 3.89 -8.55 7.82
CA GLY A 80 2.98 -8.38 6.69
C GLY A 80 2.40 -6.97 6.57
N PHE A 81 3.13 -5.95 7.01
CA PHE A 81 2.80 -4.53 6.84
C PHE A 81 3.58 -3.90 5.69
N VAL A 82 2.94 -3.01 4.95
CA VAL A 82 3.60 -2.21 3.92
C VAL A 82 3.06 -0.78 3.91
N ILE A 83 3.92 0.18 3.59
CA ILE A 83 3.55 1.56 3.29
C ILE A 83 3.69 1.79 1.80
N LEU A 84 2.70 2.44 1.19
CA LEU A 84 2.69 2.83 -0.22
C LEU A 84 2.63 4.37 -0.29
N GLY A 85 3.70 4.99 -0.75
CA GLY A 85 3.82 6.45 -0.83
C GLY A 85 3.52 6.97 -2.23
N PHE A 86 2.66 7.99 -2.32
CA PHE A 86 2.23 8.61 -3.57
C PHE A 86 2.52 10.12 -3.54
N PRO A 87 3.65 10.57 -4.11
CA PRO A 87 3.92 11.98 -4.29
C PRO A 87 2.81 12.65 -5.12
N SER A 88 2.38 13.85 -4.70
CA SER A 88 1.35 14.60 -5.41
C SER A 88 1.55 16.11 -5.32
N ASN A 89 1.35 16.78 -6.44
CA ASN A 89 1.38 18.25 -6.49
C ASN A 89 0.01 18.91 -6.37
N ASP A 90 -1.04 18.18 -6.01
CA ASP A 90 -2.39 18.73 -5.87
C ASP A 90 -2.52 19.83 -4.82
N PHE A 91 -1.58 19.85 -3.86
CA PHE A 91 -1.46 20.89 -2.84
C PHE A 91 -0.30 21.85 -3.10
N ARG A 92 0.30 21.82 -4.32
CA ARG A 92 1.37 22.72 -4.79
C ARG A 92 2.62 22.71 -3.92
N GLN A 93 2.97 21.53 -3.41
CA GLN A 93 4.12 21.33 -2.52
C GLN A 93 5.03 20.17 -2.94
N GLU A 94 4.79 19.57 -4.12
CA GLU A 94 5.69 18.58 -4.68
C GLU A 94 6.68 19.23 -5.65
N LEU A 95 7.81 18.57 -5.86
CA LEU A 95 8.82 18.96 -6.85
C LEU A 95 8.34 18.60 -8.26
N ALA A 96 8.85 19.32 -9.26
CA ALA A 96 8.46 19.09 -10.64
C ALA A 96 9.19 17.88 -11.26
N ASP A 97 10.37 17.57 -10.73
CA ASP A 97 11.22 16.48 -11.20
C ASP A 97 11.18 15.31 -10.22
N GLU A 98 10.97 14.11 -10.73
CA GLU A 98 10.93 12.89 -9.92
C GLU A 98 12.30 12.53 -9.32
N GLU A 99 13.42 12.90 -9.99
CA GLU A 99 14.75 12.68 -9.44
C GLU A 99 14.94 13.53 -8.17
N ASP A 100 14.51 14.79 -8.19
CA ASP A 100 14.52 15.65 -7.01
C ASP A 100 13.62 15.09 -5.88
N THR A 101 12.48 14.48 -6.23
CA THR A 101 11.60 13.82 -5.26
C THR A 101 12.28 12.59 -4.65
N THR A 102 13.03 11.80 -5.45
CA THR A 102 13.82 10.67 -4.93
C THR A 102 14.91 11.11 -3.96
N ASP A 103 15.57 12.23 -4.23
CA ASP A 103 16.58 12.78 -3.32
C ASP A 103 15.97 13.12 -1.95
N VAL A 104 14.77 13.68 -1.93
CA VAL A 104 14.06 13.96 -0.68
C VAL A 104 13.72 12.66 0.05
N CYS A 105 12.98 11.74 -0.56
CA CYS A 105 12.48 10.58 0.17
C CYS A 105 13.57 9.52 0.41
N TYR A 106 14.38 9.17 -0.58
CA TYR A 106 15.34 8.06 -0.46
C TYR A 106 16.67 8.49 0.17
N ILE A 107 17.20 9.66 -0.19
CA ILE A 107 18.50 10.09 0.29
C ILE A 107 18.38 10.82 1.62
N ASN A 108 17.49 11.83 1.72
CA ASN A 108 17.43 12.66 2.92
C ASN A 108 16.70 11.97 4.08
N TYR A 109 15.67 11.17 3.79
CA TYR A 109 14.88 10.47 4.82
C TYR A 109 15.11 8.96 4.88
N GLY A 110 15.86 8.39 3.94
CA GLY A 110 16.20 6.97 3.93
C GLY A 110 14.99 6.04 3.73
N VAL A 111 13.94 6.51 3.04
CA VAL A 111 12.73 5.73 2.77
C VAL A 111 13.09 4.46 2.03
N THR A 112 12.58 3.32 2.51
CA THR A 112 12.74 2.00 1.89
C THR A 112 11.42 1.34 1.51
N PHE A 113 10.29 1.90 1.95
CA PHE A 113 8.99 1.44 1.49
C PHE A 113 8.70 1.90 0.05
N PRO A 114 7.81 1.20 -0.69
CA PRO A 114 7.46 1.54 -2.06
C PRO A 114 6.96 2.98 -2.22
N MET A 115 7.59 3.72 -3.15
CA MET A 115 7.15 5.03 -3.60
C MET A 115 6.74 4.94 -5.08
N PHE A 116 5.65 5.60 -5.45
CA PHE A 116 5.11 5.60 -6.80
C PHE A 116 5.32 6.94 -7.50
N ALA A 117 5.13 6.94 -8.81
CA ALA A 117 5.24 8.14 -9.62
C ALA A 117 4.29 9.24 -9.15
N THR A 118 4.71 10.49 -9.28
CA THR A 118 3.88 11.65 -8.98
C THR A 118 2.58 11.60 -9.76
N SER A 119 1.47 11.69 -9.04
CA SER A 119 0.13 11.61 -9.65
C SER A 119 -0.89 12.46 -8.88
N PRO A 120 -2.01 12.85 -9.51
CA PRO A 120 -3.12 13.45 -8.80
C PRO A 120 -3.76 12.48 -7.80
N VAL A 121 -4.15 13.01 -6.63
CA VAL A 121 -4.76 12.25 -5.51
C VAL A 121 -6.16 12.78 -5.13
N LYS A 122 -6.65 13.80 -5.82
CA LYS A 122 -7.98 14.37 -5.58
C LYS A 122 -8.61 14.93 -6.85
N GLY A 123 -9.94 15.16 -6.80
CA GLY A 123 -10.72 15.69 -7.91
C GLY A 123 -10.96 14.66 -9.02
N SER A 124 -11.39 15.12 -10.18
CA SER A 124 -11.74 14.27 -11.32
C SER A 124 -10.54 13.54 -11.94
N ASP A 125 -9.34 14.06 -11.70
CA ASP A 125 -8.09 13.55 -12.29
C ASP A 125 -7.32 12.63 -11.33
N ALA A 126 -7.88 12.40 -10.13
CA ALA A 126 -7.27 11.49 -9.16
C ALA A 126 -6.97 10.13 -9.79
N ASN A 127 -5.81 9.56 -9.47
CA ASN A 127 -5.49 8.21 -9.90
C ASN A 127 -6.54 7.21 -9.37
N ALA A 128 -6.62 6.02 -9.98
CA ALA A 128 -7.69 5.07 -9.71
C ALA A 128 -7.76 4.65 -8.23
N LEU A 129 -6.61 4.43 -7.56
CA LEU A 129 -6.57 4.11 -6.13
C LEU A 129 -7.17 5.24 -5.28
N PHE A 130 -6.74 6.49 -5.49
CA PHE A 130 -7.25 7.61 -4.70
C PHE A 130 -8.70 7.98 -5.03
N SER A 131 -9.18 7.70 -6.25
CA SER A 131 -10.61 7.78 -6.57
C SER A 131 -11.42 6.77 -5.75
N ALA A 132 -10.97 5.52 -5.69
CA ALA A 132 -11.63 4.48 -4.90
C ALA A 132 -11.54 4.75 -3.38
N LEU A 133 -10.41 5.26 -2.88
CA LEU A 133 -10.27 5.68 -1.48
C LEU A 133 -11.20 6.84 -1.12
N ALA A 134 -11.40 7.79 -2.06
CA ALA A 134 -12.32 8.91 -1.86
C ALA A 134 -13.78 8.47 -1.84
N GLU A 135 -14.14 7.42 -2.56
CA GLU A 135 -15.49 6.81 -2.52
C GLU A 135 -15.72 6.03 -1.23
N ALA A 136 -14.71 5.30 -0.74
CA ALA A 136 -14.80 4.51 0.49
C ALA A 136 -14.84 5.38 1.75
N GLU A 137 -14.09 6.46 1.79
CA GLU A 137 -13.95 7.37 2.94
C GLU A 137 -14.11 8.83 2.52
N SER A 138 -13.01 9.47 2.14
CA SER A 138 -12.97 10.85 1.62
C SER A 138 -11.63 11.11 0.93
N ALA A 139 -11.62 12.03 -0.02
CA ALA A 139 -10.38 12.46 -0.67
C ALA A 139 -9.39 13.11 0.33
N PRO A 140 -8.08 13.08 0.06
CA PRO A 140 -7.09 13.76 0.87
C PRO A 140 -7.42 15.25 1.00
N SER A 141 -7.48 15.74 2.23
CA SER A 141 -7.69 17.17 2.52
C SER A 141 -6.37 17.96 2.47
N TRP A 142 -5.23 17.27 2.63
CA TRP A 142 -3.89 17.82 2.57
C TRP A 142 -2.85 16.72 2.31
N ASN A 143 -1.57 17.09 2.14
CA ASN A 143 -0.46 16.15 2.08
C ASN A 143 -0.33 15.35 3.38
N PHE A 144 0.21 14.15 3.31
CA PHE A 144 0.36 13.21 4.42
C PHE A 144 -0.98 12.80 5.07
N THR A 145 -2.05 12.72 4.27
CA THR A 145 -3.25 11.96 4.61
C THR A 145 -2.94 10.47 4.46
N LYS A 146 -3.45 9.64 5.37
CA LYS A 146 -3.17 8.20 5.40
C LYS A 146 -4.47 7.40 5.40
N TYR A 147 -4.45 6.27 4.70
CA TYR A 147 -5.54 5.29 4.69
C TYR A 147 -4.98 3.92 5.07
N LEU A 148 -5.55 3.30 6.09
CA LEU A 148 -5.20 1.95 6.51
C LEU A 148 -6.14 0.95 5.85
N ILE A 149 -5.58 -0.04 5.16
CA ILE A 149 -6.31 -1.06 4.42
C ILE A 149 -5.96 -2.41 5.03
N GLY A 150 -6.97 -3.23 5.31
CA GLY A 150 -6.84 -4.59 5.82
C GLY A 150 -6.39 -5.59 4.74
N ARG A 151 -6.06 -6.82 5.16
CA ARG A 151 -5.70 -7.91 4.24
C ARG A 151 -6.83 -8.35 3.33
N ASP A 152 -8.07 -8.03 3.67
CA ASP A 152 -9.27 -8.22 2.87
C ASP A 152 -9.49 -7.11 1.83
N GLY A 153 -8.63 -6.07 1.83
CA GLY A 153 -8.69 -4.92 0.93
C GLY A 153 -9.71 -3.87 1.35
N GLU A 154 -10.33 -3.98 2.53
CA GLU A 154 -11.24 -2.95 3.05
C GLU A 154 -10.48 -1.79 3.69
N VAL A 155 -10.98 -0.55 3.51
CA VAL A 155 -10.44 0.63 4.19
C VAL A 155 -10.93 0.62 5.64
N LEU A 156 -10.00 0.46 6.57
CA LEU A 156 -10.29 0.30 8.00
C LEU A 156 -10.23 1.61 8.77
N ALA A 157 -9.40 2.55 8.31
CA ALA A 157 -9.23 3.85 8.96
C ALA A 157 -8.66 4.89 8.00
N HIS A 158 -8.96 6.15 8.28
CA HIS A 158 -8.48 7.33 7.59
C HIS A 158 -7.93 8.34 8.60
N PHE A 159 -6.70 8.84 8.35
CA PHE A 159 -6.02 9.76 9.25
C PHE A 159 -5.57 11.02 8.50
N GLY A 160 -5.84 12.17 9.06
CA GLY A 160 -5.37 13.44 8.51
C GLY A 160 -3.87 13.65 8.69
N SER A 161 -3.36 14.70 8.06
CA SER A 161 -1.93 15.09 8.05
C SER A 161 -1.30 15.22 9.44
N ARG A 162 -2.08 15.65 10.45
CA ARG A 162 -1.58 15.92 11.80
C ARG A 162 -1.36 14.66 12.63
N THR A 163 -1.94 13.53 12.25
CA THR A 163 -1.70 12.25 12.93
C THR A 163 -0.30 11.77 12.59
N THR A 164 0.54 11.68 13.59
CA THR A 164 1.92 11.17 13.45
C THR A 164 1.91 9.66 13.19
N PRO A 165 2.91 9.11 12.45
CA PRO A 165 2.97 7.67 12.20
C PRO A 165 3.23 6.82 13.45
N LEU A 166 4.02 7.33 14.41
CA LEU A 166 4.41 6.63 15.64
C LEU A 166 3.74 7.26 16.86
N ASP A 167 3.64 6.46 17.94
CA ASP A 167 3.10 6.86 19.24
C ASP A 167 1.75 7.57 19.13
N SER A 168 0.84 7.01 18.32
CA SER A 168 -0.40 7.67 17.91
C SER A 168 -1.53 6.66 17.65
N PRO A 169 -2.78 7.15 17.52
CA PRO A 169 -3.91 6.29 17.12
C PRO A 169 -3.69 5.54 15.79
N LEU A 170 -2.84 6.05 14.89
CA LEU A 170 -2.49 5.35 13.64
C LEU A 170 -1.70 4.07 13.97
N GLU A 171 -0.64 4.18 14.75
CA GLU A 171 0.17 3.01 15.12
C GLU A 171 -0.63 1.99 15.92
N GLU A 172 -1.44 2.45 16.87
CA GLU A 172 -2.35 1.59 17.64
C GLU A 172 -3.26 0.77 16.72
N GLN A 173 -3.82 1.42 15.68
CA GLN A 173 -4.69 0.75 14.72
C GLN A 173 -3.91 -0.23 13.84
N VAL A 174 -2.68 0.12 13.41
CA VAL A 174 -1.81 -0.81 12.67
C VAL A 174 -1.54 -2.08 13.49
N ILE A 175 -1.19 -1.93 14.77
CA ILE A 175 -0.96 -3.06 15.67
C ILE A 175 -2.22 -3.93 15.78
N ALA A 176 -3.38 -3.33 16.03
CA ALA A 176 -4.64 -4.06 16.18
C ALA A 176 -4.99 -4.89 14.94
N VAL A 177 -4.75 -4.35 13.73
CA VAL A 177 -5.02 -5.05 12.46
C VAL A 177 -3.99 -6.14 12.18
N LEU A 178 -2.75 -5.99 12.65
CA LEU A 178 -1.70 -7.00 12.47
C LEU A 178 -1.89 -8.21 13.39
N GLU A 179 -2.48 -8.00 14.57
CA GLU A 179 -2.70 -9.05 15.59
C GLU A 179 -4.02 -9.81 15.39
N GLY A 180 -4.98 -9.27 14.64
CA GLY A 180 -6.31 -9.87 14.36
C GLY A 180 -6.29 -10.78 13.17
#